data_017a9fc31bf2cec1a98fc871d3961f7e
#
_entry.id   017a9fc31bf2cec1a98fc871d3961f7e
#
_cell.length_a   1.000
_cell.length_b   1.000
_cell.length_c   1.000
_cell.angle_alpha   90.00
_cell.angle_beta   90.00
_cell.angle_gamma   90.00
#
_symmetry.space_group_name_H-M   'P 1'
#
loop_
_entity.id
_entity.type
_entity.pdbx_description
1 polymer ?
#
loop_
_entity_poly.entity_id
_entity_poly.type
_entity_poly.pdbx_seq_one_letter_code
_entity_poly.pdbx_strand_id
1 'polypeptide(L)'
;MKIIEVKENKKQYLDLLLLADEQENMIDRYLDKGKMYVLDDNGIKCECIVTDEGSDVLEIKNIATVPDYQGKGYAKSLIDFIVEKYREQYAILQVGTGDSPLTIPFYEKCG
;
A
#
# COMPACT_ATOMS: atom_id res chain seq x y z
N MET A 1 2.47 17.96 1.15
CA MET A 1 2.37 16.48 1.05
C MET A 1 1.01 16.10 0.51
N LYS A 2 0.98 15.25 -0.49
CA LYS A 2 -0.28 14.77 -1.06
C LYS A 2 -0.17 13.30 -1.43
N ILE A 3 -1.32 12.62 -1.49
CA ILE A 3 -1.39 11.22 -1.86
C ILE A 3 -2.22 11.11 -3.12
N ILE A 4 -1.71 10.40 -4.12
CA ILE A 4 -2.26 10.33 -5.46
C ILE A 4 -2.54 8.89 -5.82
N GLU A 5 -3.72 8.60 -6.35
CA GLU A 5 -3.99 7.29 -6.92
C GLU A 5 -3.38 7.19 -8.31
N VAL A 6 -2.58 6.15 -8.53
CA VAL A 6 -1.92 5.90 -9.82
C VAL A 6 -2.76 4.90 -10.60
N LYS A 7 -3.42 5.36 -11.67
CA LYS A 7 -4.33 4.53 -12.45
C LYS A 7 -3.69 3.95 -13.70
N GLU A 8 -2.63 4.57 -14.19
CA GLU A 8 -1.97 4.17 -15.43
C GLU A 8 -0.47 4.18 -15.26
N ASN A 9 0.23 3.37 -16.08
CA ASN A 9 1.68 3.33 -16.10
C ASN A 9 2.27 3.10 -14.70
N LYS A 10 1.72 2.13 -14.00
CA LYS A 10 2.15 1.83 -12.62
C LYS A 10 3.60 1.42 -12.53
N LYS A 11 4.14 0.81 -13.60
CA LYS A 11 5.55 0.38 -13.63
C LYS A 11 6.53 1.53 -13.75
N GLN A 12 6.08 2.78 -13.88
CA GLN A 12 6.98 3.92 -13.75
C GLN A 12 7.65 3.94 -12.37
N TYR A 13 7.04 3.27 -11.37
CA TYR A 13 7.57 3.16 -10.01
C TYR A 13 8.13 1.77 -9.71
N LEU A 14 8.53 1.02 -10.74
CA LEU A 14 8.98 -0.36 -10.55
C LEU A 14 10.14 -0.48 -9.57
N ASP A 15 11.10 0.44 -9.63
CA ASP A 15 12.24 0.40 -8.70
C ASP A 15 11.78 0.44 -7.24
N LEU A 16 10.76 1.24 -6.96
CA LEU A 16 10.22 1.35 -5.61
C LEU A 16 9.45 0.08 -5.24
N LEU A 17 8.66 -0.45 -6.17
CA LEU A 17 7.90 -1.69 -5.95
C LEU A 17 8.83 -2.87 -5.65
N LEU A 18 9.99 -2.93 -6.30
CA LEU A 18 10.95 -4.02 -6.12
C LEU A 18 11.62 -4.00 -4.74
N LEU A 19 11.55 -2.90 -4.02
CA LEU A 19 12.06 -2.85 -2.64
C LEU A 19 11.25 -3.73 -1.70
N ALA A 20 9.95 -3.86 -1.95
CA ALA A 20 9.06 -4.65 -1.10
C ALA A 20 8.87 -6.07 -1.63
N ASP A 21 8.97 -6.25 -2.94
CA ASP A 21 8.79 -7.55 -3.59
C ASP A 21 9.83 -7.67 -4.68
N GLU A 22 10.84 -8.48 -4.46
CA GLU A 22 12.04 -8.53 -5.29
C GLU A 22 11.83 -9.13 -6.68
N GLN A 23 10.66 -9.72 -6.94
CA GLN A 23 10.38 -10.40 -8.21
C GLN A 23 9.29 -9.68 -8.97
N GLU A 24 9.63 -9.15 -10.13
CA GLU A 24 8.67 -8.43 -10.96
C GLU A 24 7.48 -9.31 -11.37
N ASN A 25 7.71 -10.58 -11.64
CA ASN A 25 6.63 -11.50 -12.01
C ASN A 25 5.61 -11.68 -10.87
N MET A 26 6.04 -11.55 -9.63
CA MET A 26 5.12 -11.58 -8.49
C MET A 26 4.33 -10.28 -8.40
N ILE A 27 4.98 -9.15 -8.65
CA ILE A 27 4.31 -7.85 -8.70
C ILE A 27 3.23 -7.85 -9.76
N ASP A 28 3.51 -8.43 -10.93
CA ASP A 28 2.55 -8.49 -12.03
C ASP A 28 1.25 -9.19 -11.66
N ARG A 29 1.27 -10.07 -10.66
CA ARG A 29 0.07 -10.80 -10.22
C ARG A 29 -0.99 -9.89 -9.61
N TYR A 30 -0.58 -8.77 -9.01
CA TYR A 30 -1.52 -7.90 -8.32
C TYR A 30 -1.52 -6.47 -8.84
N LEU A 31 -0.58 -6.10 -9.70
CA LEU A 31 -0.38 -4.72 -10.10
C LEU A 31 -1.60 -4.12 -10.82
N ASP A 32 -2.14 -4.85 -11.79
CA ASP A 32 -3.24 -4.33 -12.60
C ASP A 32 -4.58 -4.38 -11.87
N LYS A 33 -4.80 -5.40 -11.06
CA LYS A 33 -6.07 -5.54 -10.34
C LYS A 33 -6.11 -4.73 -9.05
N GLY A 34 -4.95 -4.39 -8.51
CA GLY A 34 -4.87 -3.60 -7.29
C GLY A 34 -4.99 -2.11 -7.55
N LYS A 35 -5.20 -1.37 -6.49
CA LYS A 35 -5.16 0.09 -6.55
C LYS A 35 -3.84 0.56 -5.96
N MET A 36 -3.17 1.45 -6.67
CA MET A 36 -1.86 1.96 -6.28
C MET A 36 -1.96 3.40 -5.84
N TYR A 37 -1.31 3.71 -4.73
CA TYR A 37 -1.23 5.06 -4.19
C TYR A 37 0.23 5.43 -3.99
N VAL A 38 0.56 6.69 -4.29
CA VAL A 38 1.90 7.22 -4.02
C VAL A 38 1.77 8.48 -3.18
N LEU A 39 2.75 8.68 -2.32
CA LEU A 39 2.83 9.86 -1.46
C LEU A 39 3.90 10.79 -2.02
N ASP A 40 3.47 12.01 -2.36
CA ASP A 40 4.34 13.04 -2.93
C ASP A 40 4.59 14.13 -1.89
N ASP A 41 5.83 14.28 -1.52
CA ASP A 41 6.29 15.34 -0.60
C ASP A 41 7.61 15.88 -1.17
N ASN A 42 7.49 16.84 -2.11
CA ASN A 42 8.62 17.29 -2.93
C ASN A 42 9.26 16.13 -3.68
N GLY A 43 8.44 15.37 -4.38
CA GLY A 43 8.82 14.15 -5.07
C GLY A 43 8.21 12.93 -4.38
N ILE A 44 8.21 11.80 -5.09
CA ILE A 44 7.58 10.58 -4.59
C ILE A 44 8.47 9.95 -3.52
N LYS A 45 7.90 9.74 -2.34
CA LYS A 45 8.63 9.21 -1.17
C LYS A 45 8.20 7.79 -0.81
N CYS A 46 6.97 7.40 -1.15
CA CYS A 46 6.40 6.14 -0.69
C CYS A 46 5.30 5.68 -1.64
N GLU A 47 5.08 4.38 -1.74
CA GLU A 47 3.98 3.81 -2.53
C GLU A 47 3.32 2.67 -1.76
N CYS A 48 2.06 2.35 -2.11
CA CYS A 48 1.46 1.10 -1.70
C CYS A 48 0.47 0.62 -2.76
N ILE A 49 0.23 -0.69 -2.76
CA ILE A 49 -0.79 -1.32 -3.60
C ILE A 49 -1.72 -2.11 -2.69
N VAL A 50 -3.02 -1.90 -2.86
CA VAL A 50 -4.04 -2.62 -2.09
C VAL A 50 -4.93 -3.42 -3.04
N THR A 51 -5.38 -4.59 -2.57
CA THR A 51 -6.28 -5.45 -3.32
C THR A 51 -7.46 -5.86 -2.43
N ASP A 52 -8.60 -6.07 -3.07
CA ASP A 52 -9.79 -6.65 -2.43
C ASP A 52 -9.61 -8.17 -2.42
N GLU A 53 -9.51 -8.75 -1.24
CA GLU A 53 -9.30 -10.20 -1.09
C GLU A 53 -10.60 -10.97 -0.86
N GLY A 54 -11.75 -10.27 -0.91
CA GLY A 54 -13.03 -10.87 -0.60
C GLY A 54 -13.28 -10.96 0.90
N SER A 55 -14.50 -11.29 1.28
CA SER A 55 -14.89 -11.47 2.70
C SER A 55 -14.59 -10.25 3.56
N ASP A 56 -14.74 -9.05 2.98
CA ASP A 56 -14.49 -7.77 3.66
C ASP A 56 -13.04 -7.57 4.09
N VAL A 57 -12.09 -8.22 3.38
CA VAL A 57 -10.66 -8.08 3.64
C VAL A 57 -10.01 -7.26 2.52
N LEU A 58 -9.32 -6.19 2.91
CA LEU A 58 -8.45 -5.44 2.02
C LEU A 58 -7.00 -5.77 2.39
N GLU A 59 -6.16 -6.03 1.40
CA GLU A 59 -4.78 -6.37 1.67
C GLU A 59 -3.82 -5.36 1.04
N ILE A 60 -2.80 -4.96 1.80
CA ILE A 60 -1.66 -4.22 1.25
C ILE A 60 -0.70 -5.26 0.70
N LYS A 61 -0.58 -5.30 -0.64
CA LYS A 61 0.29 -6.27 -1.32
C LYS A 61 1.72 -5.78 -1.45
N ASN A 62 1.89 -4.46 -1.44
CA ASN A 62 3.21 -3.86 -1.60
C ASN A 62 3.18 -2.51 -0.89
N ILE A 63 4.21 -2.22 -0.11
CA ILE A 63 4.40 -0.90 0.47
C ILE A 63 5.90 -0.67 0.61
N ALA A 64 6.38 0.45 0.08
CA ALA A 64 7.80 0.74 0.12
C ALA A 64 8.04 2.24 0.20
N THR A 65 9.07 2.62 0.95
CA THR A 65 9.53 4.00 1.08
C THR A 65 10.90 4.10 0.44
N VAL A 66 11.15 5.19 -0.28
CA VAL A 66 12.48 5.47 -0.83
C VAL A 66 13.50 5.39 0.30
N PRO A 67 14.61 4.65 0.12
CA PRO A 67 15.53 4.36 1.23
C PRO A 67 16.02 5.58 2.01
N ASP A 68 16.32 6.69 1.32
CA ASP A 68 16.82 7.89 1.97
C ASP A 68 15.78 8.58 2.86
N TYR A 69 14.52 8.18 2.73
CA TYR A 69 13.41 8.81 3.45
C TYR A 69 12.72 7.85 4.43
N GLN A 70 13.28 6.68 4.64
CA GLN A 70 12.75 5.75 5.64
C GLN A 70 12.91 6.31 7.04
N GLY A 71 12.00 5.92 7.94
CA GLY A 71 12.03 6.40 9.32
C GLY A 71 11.45 7.80 9.52
N LYS A 72 10.85 8.40 8.51
CA LYS A 72 10.27 9.73 8.58
C LYS A 72 8.73 9.73 8.68
N GLY A 73 8.12 8.55 8.75
CA GLY A 73 6.68 8.43 8.91
C GLY A 73 5.88 8.41 7.60
N TYR A 74 6.53 8.33 6.45
CA TYR A 74 5.80 8.32 5.18
C TYR A 74 4.93 7.08 5.00
N ALA A 75 5.46 5.90 5.33
CA ALA A 75 4.70 4.67 5.23
C ALA A 75 3.49 4.69 6.18
N LYS A 76 3.69 5.19 7.40
CA LYS A 76 2.60 5.33 8.35
C LYS A 76 1.52 6.27 7.83
N SER A 77 1.92 7.40 7.24
CA SER A 77 0.96 8.35 6.67
C SER A 77 0.14 7.72 5.56
N LEU A 78 0.79 6.89 4.73
CA LEU A 78 0.10 6.22 3.63
C LEU A 78 -0.85 5.15 4.15
N ILE A 79 -0.44 4.39 5.17
CA ILE A 79 -1.31 3.40 5.80
C ILE A 79 -2.50 4.08 6.46
N ASP A 80 -2.29 5.19 7.16
CA ASP A 80 -3.38 5.95 7.77
C ASP A 80 -4.39 6.43 6.72
N PHE A 81 -3.90 6.86 5.56
CA PHE A 81 -4.76 7.24 4.45
C PHE A 81 -5.61 6.05 3.98
N ILE A 82 -5.00 4.87 3.82
CA ILE A 82 -5.70 3.66 3.39
C ILE A 82 -6.78 3.28 4.42
N VAL A 83 -6.44 3.30 5.69
CA VAL A 83 -7.38 2.99 6.75
C VAL A 83 -8.59 3.93 6.69
N GLU A 84 -8.34 5.23 6.59
CA GLU A 84 -9.41 6.21 6.57
C GLU A 84 -10.28 6.11 5.33
N LYS A 85 -9.67 5.83 4.17
CA LYS A 85 -10.38 5.74 2.90
C LYS A 85 -11.29 4.51 2.84
N TYR A 86 -10.86 3.38 3.40
CA TYR A 86 -11.52 2.10 3.19
C TYR A 86 -12.25 1.55 4.41
N ARG A 87 -12.21 2.24 5.54
CA ARG A 87 -12.74 1.71 6.81
C ARG A 87 -14.22 1.35 6.78
N GLU A 88 -15.00 1.99 5.92
CA GLU A 88 -16.43 1.71 5.81
C GLU A 88 -16.75 0.64 4.76
N GLN A 89 -15.76 0.25 3.97
CA GLN A 89 -15.95 -0.73 2.90
C GLN A 89 -15.43 -2.11 3.27
N TYR A 90 -14.52 -2.20 4.22
CA TYR A 90 -13.86 -3.44 4.62
C TYR A 90 -13.81 -3.54 6.14
N ALA A 91 -13.86 -4.77 6.65
CA ALA A 91 -13.77 -5.01 8.09
C ALA A 91 -12.32 -5.14 8.56
N ILE A 92 -11.43 -5.60 7.69
CA ILE A 92 -10.06 -5.94 8.04
C ILE A 92 -9.09 -5.41 7.01
N LEU A 93 -8.00 -4.82 7.48
CA LEU A 93 -6.83 -4.51 6.64
C LEU A 93 -5.75 -5.52 6.97
N GLN A 94 -5.30 -6.26 5.96
CA GLN A 94 -4.25 -7.24 6.08
C GLN A 94 -3.00 -6.70 5.39
N VAL A 95 -1.85 -6.83 6.05
CA VAL A 95 -0.58 -6.44 5.43
C VAL A 95 0.18 -7.72 5.13
N GLY A 96 0.41 -8.00 3.85
CA GLY A 96 1.16 -9.16 3.42
C GLY A 96 2.64 -8.94 3.64
N THR A 97 3.20 -9.57 4.66
CA THR A 97 4.63 -9.45 4.98
C THR A 97 5.25 -10.84 5.05
N GLY A 98 5.19 -11.58 3.96
CA GLY A 98 5.76 -12.93 3.92
C GLY A 98 5.06 -13.88 4.89
N ASP A 99 5.81 -14.43 5.83
CA ASP A 99 5.33 -15.51 6.69
C ASP A 99 4.40 -15.05 7.81
N SER A 100 4.37 -13.77 8.12
CA SER A 100 3.60 -13.27 9.26
C SER A 100 2.79 -12.05 8.86
N PRO A 101 1.70 -12.24 8.12
CA PRO A 101 0.86 -11.10 7.73
C PRO A 101 0.24 -10.44 8.95
N LEU A 102 0.31 -9.12 8.97
CA LEU A 102 -0.31 -8.31 10.01
C LEU A 102 -1.77 -8.04 9.65
N THR A 103 -2.67 -8.24 10.61
CA THR A 103 -4.10 -8.00 10.42
C THR A 103 -4.54 -6.86 11.33
N ILE A 104 -5.20 -5.86 10.75
CA ILE A 104 -5.69 -4.69 11.48
C ILE A 104 -7.19 -4.61 11.31
N PRO A 105 -7.98 -4.78 12.38
CA PRO A 105 -9.43 -4.57 12.29
C PRO A 105 -9.75 -3.09 12.08
N PHE A 106 -10.47 -2.77 11.01
CA PHE A 106 -10.81 -1.38 10.70
C PHE A 106 -11.66 -0.74 11.80
N TYR A 107 -12.61 -1.49 12.32
CA TYR A 107 -13.55 -0.92 13.30
C TYR A 107 -12.86 -0.47 14.59
N GLU A 108 -11.71 -1.02 14.93
CA GLU A 108 -10.97 -0.59 16.12
C GLU A 108 -10.39 0.81 15.95
N LYS A 109 -10.20 1.27 14.72
CA LYS A 109 -9.68 2.60 14.46
C LYS A 109 -10.72 3.69 14.71
N CYS A 110 -11.98 3.31 14.79
CA CYS A 110 -13.08 4.23 15.00
C CYS A 110 -13.39 4.45 16.47
N GLY A 111 -12.87 3.58 17.31
CA GLY A 111 -13.19 3.57 18.72
C GLY A 111 -12.40 4.49 19.60
#